data_8eb3041c16b60b4cd8e90d847970fa1b
#
_entry.id   8eb3041c16b60b4cd8e90d847970fa1b
#
_cell.length_a   1.000
_cell.length_b   1.000
_cell.length_c   1.000
_cell.angle_alpha   90.00
_cell.angle_beta   90.00
_cell.angle_gamma   90.00
#
_symmetry.space_group_name_H-M   'P 1'
#
loop_
_entity.id
_entity.type
_entity.pdbx_description
1 polymer ?
#
loop_
_entity_poly.entity_id
_entity_poly.type
_entity_poly.pdbx_seq_one_letter_code
_entity_poly.pdbx_strand_id
1 'polypeptide(L)'
;MAASGVRRSILLLVSSMSAGGRSVRLGPRIVRILRGGGWEVAVRLTTPGDDPAAIAGEVASGSFVAALGGDGYLGAGARGCHESYAIFVPMPGGRGNDLCRALGIGTDPLVRARSLAPLGFSSDEAGADSSDWLASRVRPLDGMWVRSREGVRLALGIVSIGLDERANILANESSLTSGPLAYGYGAFAALA
;
A
#
# COMPACT_ATOMS: atom_id res chain seq x y z
N MET A 1 -20.14 3.54 28.36
CA MET A 1 -18.76 3.63 28.89
C MET A 1 -17.84 3.75 27.67
N ALA A 2 -17.20 4.89 27.47
CA ALA A 2 -16.19 5.04 26.41
C ALA A 2 -14.96 4.20 26.82
N ALA A 3 -14.51 3.31 25.96
CA ALA A 3 -13.29 2.56 26.18
C ALA A 3 -12.12 3.55 26.28
N SER A 4 -11.52 3.67 27.44
CA SER A 4 -10.30 4.45 27.66
C SER A 4 -9.11 3.62 27.19
N GLY A 5 -8.91 3.54 25.89
CA GLY A 5 -7.74 2.89 25.28
C GLY A 5 -6.84 3.91 24.59
N VAL A 6 -5.55 3.64 24.55
CA VAL A 6 -4.59 4.42 23.76
C VAL A 6 -4.88 4.20 22.27
N ARG A 7 -4.98 5.28 21.50
CA ARG A 7 -5.18 5.22 20.05
C ARG A 7 -3.83 5.01 19.35
N ARG A 8 -3.83 4.11 18.36
CA ARG A 8 -2.67 3.95 17.47
C ARG A 8 -2.71 4.95 16.34
N SER A 9 -1.54 5.45 15.97
CA SER A 9 -1.40 6.38 14.85
C SER A 9 -1.02 5.63 13.58
N ILE A 10 -1.54 6.05 12.44
CA ILE A 10 -1.22 5.52 11.12
C ILE A 10 -1.08 6.66 10.11
N LEU A 11 0.00 6.64 9.32
CA LEU A 11 0.13 7.48 8.14
C LEU A 11 -0.52 6.79 6.94
N LEU A 12 -1.53 7.41 6.34
CA LEU A 12 -2.16 6.94 5.11
C LEU A 12 -1.61 7.72 3.91
N LEU A 13 -0.76 7.07 3.13
CA LEU A 13 -0.31 7.55 1.83
C LEU A 13 -1.37 7.24 0.77
N VAL A 14 -1.81 8.24 0.02
CA VAL A 14 -2.86 8.09 -1.00
C VAL A 14 -2.30 8.48 -2.36
N SER A 15 -2.28 7.54 -3.30
CA SER A 15 -1.86 7.79 -4.67
C SER A 15 -2.92 8.60 -5.43
N SER A 16 -2.54 9.76 -5.99
CA SER A 16 -3.43 10.53 -6.86
C SER A 16 -3.63 9.89 -8.23
N MET A 17 -2.68 9.07 -8.68
CA MET A 17 -2.64 8.50 -10.04
C MET A 17 -3.29 7.14 -10.17
N SER A 18 -3.45 6.41 -9.06
CA SER A 18 -3.91 5.02 -9.11
C SER A 18 -5.33 4.87 -9.64
N ALA A 19 -5.52 4.03 -10.65
CA ALA A 19 -6.79 3.67 -11.27
C ALA A 19 -7.70 4.90 -11.57
N GLY A 20 -7.13 5.91 -12.23
CA GLY A 20 -7.87 7.13 -12.60
C GLY A 20 -8.39 7.91 -11.40
N GLY A 21 -7.62 8.01 -10.31
CA GLY A 21 -7.97 8.75 -9.09
C GLY A 21 -8.93 8.01 -8.15
N ARG A 22 -9.11 6.69 -8.32
CA ARG A 22 -9.95 5.87 -7.43
C ARG A 22 -9.53 5.99 -5.97
N SER A 23 -8.22 5.97 -5.70
CA SER A 23 -7.67 6.08 -4.35
C SER A 23 -8.06 7.40 -3.69
N VAL A 24 -8.01 8.50 -4.41
CA VAL A 24 -8.42 9.82 -3.93
C VAL A 24 -9.91 9.85 -3.59
N ARG A 25 -10.76 9.32 -4.47
CA ARG A 25 -12.22 9.29 -4.24
C ARG A 25 -12.61 8.45 -3.04
N LEU A 26 -11.89 7.37 -2.76
CA LEU A 26 -12.18 6.46 -1.64
C LEU A 26 -11.48 6.89 -0.34
N GLY A 27 -10.41 7.67 -0.41
CA GLY A 27 -9.63 8.12 0.74
C GLY A 27 -10.44 8.65 1.91
N PRO A 28 -11.36 9.64 1.72
CA PRO A 28 -12.16 10.17 2.82
C PRO A 28 -13.02 9.14 3.52
N ARG A 29 -13.55 8.15 2.79
CA ARG A 29 -14.36 7.07 3.34
C ARG A 29 -13.50 6.08 4.14
N ILE A 30 -12.30 5.78 3.65
CA ILE A 30 -11.32 4.94 4.35
C ILE A 30 -10.90 5.60 5.66
N VAL A 31 -10.55 6.88 5.63
CA VAL A 31 -10.19 7.66 6.84
C VAL A 31 -11.30 7.61 7.88
N ARG A 32 -12.55 7.78 7.46
CA ARG A 32 -13.72 7.71 8.37
C ARG A 32 -13.84 6.33 9.03
N ILE A 33 -13.65 5.25 8.27
CA ILE A 33 -13.70 3.88 8.79
C ILE A 33 -12.57 3.65 9.80
N LEU A 34 -11.33 4.02 9.47
CA LEU A 34 -10.19 3.84 10.35
C LEU A 34 -10.35 4.66 11.64
N ARG A 35 -10.71 5.94 11.54
CA ARG A 35 -10.94 6.80 12.72
C ARG A 35 -12.08 6.29 13.59
N GLY A 36 -13.15 5.77 12.97
CA GLY A 36 -14.26 5.13 13.71
C GLY A 36 -13.83 3.86 14.46
N GLY A 37 -12.77 3.20 14.02
CA GLY A 37 -12.15 2.05 14.69
C GLY A 37 -11.02 2.42 15.67
N GLY A 38 -10.79 3.72 15.91
CA GLY A 38 -9.86 4.20 16.93
C GLY A 38 -8.49 4.64 16.42
N TRP A 39 -8.21 4.55 15.12
CA TRP A 39 -6.95 5.05 14.57
C TRP A 39 -6.88 6.57 14.57
N GLU A 40 -5.73 7.11 14.94
CA GLU A 40 -5.33 8.48 14.61
C GLU A 40 -4.72 8.47 13.21
N VAL A 41 -5.44 9.01 12.22
CA VAL A 41 -5.03 8.94 10.82
C VAL A 41 -4.48 10.27 10.35
N ALA A 42 -3.18 10.29 10.06
CA ALA A 42 -2.54 11.32 9.24
C ALA A 42 -2.66 10.93 7.76
N VAL A 43 -2.97 11.88 6.88
CA VAL A 43 -3.15 11.61 5.45
C VAL A 43 -2.14 12.41 4.65
N ARG A 44 -1.43 11.72 3.75
CA ARG A 44 -0.57 12.34 2.75
C ARG A 44 -1.05 11.94 1.35
N LEU A 45 -1.64 12.87 0.63
CA LEU A 45 -1.91 12.72 -0.80
C LEU A 45 -0.59 12.93 -1.55
N THR A 46 -0.20 11.97 -2.38
CA THR A 46 0.99 12.07 -3.22
C THR A 46 0.62 12.45 -4.66
N THR A 47 1.41 13.32 -5.23
CA THR A 47 1.35 13.76 -6.63
C THR A 47 2.41 13.02 -7.47
N PRO A 48 2.43 13.15 -8.81
CA PRO A 48 3.45 12.50 -9.65
C PRO A 48 4.90 12.86 -9.32
N GLY A 49 5.14 14.01 -8.68
CA GLY A 49 6.49 14.45 -8.27
C GLY A 49 6.92 13.96 -6.89
N ASP A 50 6.02 13.35 -6.12
CA ASP A 50 6.34 12.81 -4.79
C ASP A 50 6.88 11.38 -4.90
N ASP A 51 7.92 11.04 -4.12
CA ASP A 51 8.36 9.65 -3.92
C ASP A 51 7.71 9.07 -2.66
N PRO A 52 6.79 8.10 -2.79
CA PRO A 52 6.16 7.46 -1.64
C PRO A 52 7.16 6.75 -0.72
N ALA A 53 8.28 6.29 -1.27
CA ALA A 53 9.32 5.64 -0.47
C ALA A 53 10.05 6.66 0.41
N ALA A 54 10.41 7.82 -0.12
CA ALA A 54 11.03 8.88 0.68
C ALA A 54 10.11 9.28 1.84
N ILE A 55 8.82 9.51 1.56
CA ILE A 55 7.85 9.89 2.60
C ILE A 55 7.70 8.80 3.67
N ALA A 56 7.63 7.52 3.27
CA ALA A 56 7.55 6.41 4.20
C ALA A 56 8.88 6.18 4.96
N GLY A 57 10.01 6.55 4.36
CA GLY A 57 11.34 6.46 4.95
C GLY A 57 11.60 7.47 6.08
N GLU A 58 10.84 8.57 6.12
CA GLU A 58 10.98 9.63 7.12
C GLU A 58 10.20 9.37 8.43
N VAL A 59 9.37 8.33 8.48
CA VAL A 59 8.59 8.04 9.69
C VAL A 59 9.44 7.36 10.77
N ALA A 60 9.03 7.50 12.01
CA ALA A 60 9.72 6.83 13.12
C ALA A 60 9.60 5.30 13.02
N SER A 61 10.63 4.59 13.46
CA SER A 61 10.63 3.12 13.53
C SER A 61 9.42 2.61 14.31
N GLY A 62 8.81 1.52 13.85
CA GLY A 62 7.60 0.95 14.46
C GLY A 62 6.30 1.66 14.09
N SER A 63 6.34 2.82 13.41
CA SER A 63 5.13 3.52 12.95
C SER A 63 4.37 2.71 11.90
N PHE A 64 3.04 2.85 11.88
CA PHE A 64 2.21 2.23 10.84
C PHE A 64 2.10 3.15 9.62
N VAL A 65 2.43 2.62 8.45
CA VAL A 65 2.30 3.32 7.17
C VAL A 65 1.39 2.53 6.24
N ALA A 66 0.21 3.03 5.97
CA ALA A 66 -0.71 2.47 4.99
C ALA A 66 -0.48 3.13 3.64
N ALA A 67 -0.28 2.34 2.58
CA ALA A 67 -0.20 2.83 1.22
C ALA A 67 -1.45 2.40 0.44
N LEU A 68 -2.23 3.37 -0.05
CA LEU A 68 -3.42 3.17 -0.87
C LEU A 68 -3.11 3.48 -2.31
N GLY A 69 -2.92 2.44 -3.11
CA GLY A 69 -2.51 2.60 -4.51
C GLY A 69 -2.45 1.30 -5.29
N GLY A 70 -1.85 1.33 -6.47
CA GLY A 70 -1.53 0.14 -7.27
C GLY A 70 -0.23 -0.53 -6.81
N ASP A 71 0.10 -1.68 -7.42
CA ASP A 71 1.22 -2.53 -6.99
C ASP A 71 2.57 -1.79 -6.96
N GLY A 72 2.88 -0.95 -7.96
CA GLY A 72 4.08 -0.11 -7.96
C GLY A 72 4.12 0.90 -6.81
N TYR A 73 2.98 1.52 -6.48
CA TYR A 73 2.86 2.44 -5.36
C TYR A 73 3.02 1.72 -4.01
N LEU A 74 2.43 0.53 -3.89
CA LEU A 74 2.59 -0.32 -2.71
C LEU A 74 4.05 -0.74 -2.52
N GLY A 75 4.73 -1.12 -3.61
CA GLY A 75 6.15 -1.47 -3.60
C GLY A 75 7.05 -0.30 -3.14
N ALA A 76 6.77 0.93 -3.61
CA ALA A 76 7.50 2.11 -3.17
C ALA A 76 7.27 2.40 -1.68
N GLY A 77 6.02 2.37 -1.21
CA GLY A 77 5.70 2.54 0.21
C GLY A 77 6.37 1.49 1.10
N ALA A 78 6.39 0.24 0.67
CA ALA A 78 7.04 -0.84 1.40
C ALA A 78 8.57 -0.68 1.46
N ARG A 79 9.20 -0.18 0.38
CA ARG A 79 10.63 0.15 0.39
C ARG A 79 10.95 1.19 1.45
N GLY A 80 10.20 2.29 1.51
CA GLY A 80 10.40 3.32 2.54
C GLY A 80 10.16 2.78 3.95
N CYS A 81 9.14 1.94 4.14
CA CYS A 81 8.91 1.26 5.43
C CYS A 81 10.07 0.34 5.83
N HIS A 82 10.68 -0.35 4.86
CA HIS A 82 11.87 -1.16 5.13
C HIS A 82 13.05 -0.29 5.59
N GLU A 83 13.28 0.85 4.94
CA GLU A 83 14.35 1.78 5.27
C GLU A 83 14.16 2.45 6.64
N SER A 84 12.92 2.73 7.05
CA SER A 84 12.57 3.35 8.34
C SER A 84 12.25 2.34 9.45
N TYR A 85 12.23 1.04 9.15
CA TYR A 85 11.71 0.00 10.06
C TYR A 85 10.26 0.24 10.49
N ALA A 86 9.46 0.84 9.62
CA ALA A 86 8.04 1.05 9.83
C ALA A 86 7.23 -0.20 9.46
N ILE A 87 6.03 -0.30 9.99
CA ILE A 87 5.09 -1.40 9.72
C ILE A 87 4.29 -1.04 8.48
N PHE A 88 4.53 -1.77 7.39
CA PHE A 88 3.84 -1.58 6.13
C PHE A 88 2.42 -2.17 6.15
N VAL A 89 1.44 -1.36 5.73
CA VAL A 89 0.03 -1.75 5.66
C VAL A 89 -0.47 -1.59 4.21
N PRO A 90 -0.47 -2.65 3.39
CA PRO A 90 -0.93 -2.56 2.01
C PRO A 90 -2.45 -2.37 1.94
N MET A 91 -2.88 -1.42 1.10
CA MET A 91 -4.28 -1.14 0.80
C MET A 91 -4.50 -1.11 -0.72
N PRO A 92 -5.38 -1.98 -1.25
CA PRO A 92 -5.60 -2.10 -2.68
C PRO A 92 -6.26 -0.83 -3.24
N GLY A 93 -5.63 -0.16 -4.20
CA GLY A 93 -6.15 1.04 -4.86
C GLY A 93 -5.93 1.05 -6.36
N GLY A 94 -5.21 0.06 -6.88
CA GLY A 94 -4.87 -0.10 -8.29
C GLY A 94 -5.88 -0.90 -9.11
N ARG A 95 -5.49 -1.21 -10.35
CA ARG A 95 -6.26 -2.08 -11.26
C ARG A 95 -5.99 -3.57 -11.00
N GLY A 96 -4.71 -3.96 -10.82
CA GLY A 96 -4.27 -5.34 -10.56
C GLY A 96 -4.46 -5.72 -9.10
N ASN A 97 -3.79 -5.03 -8.20
CA ASN A 97 -3.69 -5.33 -6.77
C ASN A 97 -3.16 -6.75 -6.50
N ASP A 98 -2.15 -7.15 -7.26
CA ASP A 98 -1.62 -8.53 -7.24
C ASP A 98 -0.91 -8.82 -5.92
N LEU A 99 -0.18 -7.84 -5.37
CA LEU A 99 0.39 -7.96 -4.03
C LEU A 99 -0.69 -8.22 -2.98
N CYS A 100 -1.79 -7.46 -3.00
CA CYS A 100 -2.88 -7.65 -2.04
C CYS A 100 -3.56 -9.02 -2.19
N ARG A 101 -3.72 -9.51 -3.43
CA ARG A 101 -4.23 -10.87 -3.69
C ARG A 101 -3.30 -11.93 -3.14
N ALA A 102 -2.01 -11.84 -3.44
CA ALA A 102 -1.01 -12.79 -2.97
C ALA A 102 -0.95 -12.87 -1.44
N LEU A 103 -1.18 -11.74 -0.76
CA LEU A 103 -1.23 -11.66 0.71
C LEU A 103 -2.60 -12.08 1.30
N GLY A 104 -3.58 -12.46 0.48
CA GLY A 104 -4.93 -12.81 0.96
C GLY A 104 -5.76 -11.63 1.49
N ILE A 105 -5.35 -10.39 1.18
CA ILE A 105 -6.01 -9.15 1.65
C ILE A 105 -7.26 -8.82 0.83
N GLY A 106 -7.36 -9.34 -0.39
CA GLY A 106 -8.41 -9.02 -1.33
C GLY A 106 -8.16 -7.69 -2.06
N THR A 107 -9.15 -7.24 -2.85
CA THR A 107 -9.00 -6.10 -3.78
C THR A 107 -9.94 -4.93 -3.49
N ASP A 108 -10.76 -5.01 -2.45
CA ASP A 108 -11.64 -3.92 -2.02
C ASP A 108 -10.99 -3.13 -0.86
N PRO A 109 -10.63 -1.86 -1.09
CA PRO A 109 -9.98 -1.04 -0.07
C PRO A 109 -10.91 -0.70 1.11
N LEU A 110 -12.23 -0.70 0.93
CA LEU A 110 -13.17 -0.46 2.02
C LEU A 110 -13.32 -1.69 2.92
N VAL A 111 -13.29 -2.89 2.33
CA VAL A 111 -13.26 -4.14 3.12
C VAL A 111 -11.97 -4.19 3.91
N ARG A 112 -10.84 -3.87 3.28
CA ARG A 112 -9.54 -3.79 3.95
C ARG A 112 -9.54 -2.77 5.10
N ALA A 113 -10.07 -1.57 4.89
CA ALA A 113 -10.19 -0.56 5.95
C ALA A 113 -11.03 -1.06 7.14
N ARG A 114 -12.14 -1.77 6.89
CA ARG A 114 -12.95 -2.36 7.96
C ARG A 114 -12.22 -3.45 8.74
N SER A 115 -11.38 -4.26 8.07
CA SER A 115 -10.57 -5.27 8.76
C SER A 115 -9.47 -4.67 9.65
N LEU A 116 -8.98 -3.48 9.30
CA LEU A 116 -7.97 -2.75 10.06
C LEU A 116 -8.58 -1.92 11.20
N ALA A 117 -9.83 -1.48 11.06
CA ALA A 117 -10.47 -0.57 12.00
C ALA A 117 -10.39 -1.05 13.47
N PRO A 118 -10.72 -2.32 13.80
CA PRO A 118 -10.66 -2.79 15.19
C PRO A 118 -9.26 -2.78 15.82
N LEU A 119 -8.23 -2.63 15.01
CA LEU A 119 -6.84 -2.62 15.48
C LEU A 119 -6.38 -1.23 15.97
N GLY A 120 -7.21 -0.20 15.83
CA GLY A 120 -6.87 1.18 16.19
C GLY A 120 -6.85 1.45 17.69
N PHE A 121 -7.53 0.66 18.50
CA PHE A 121 -7.50 0.77 19.96
C PHE A 121 -6.56 -0.25 20.58
N SER A 122 -5.82 0.17 21.61
CA SER A 122 -5.17 -0.73 22.54
C SER A 122 -6.02 -0.85 23.80
N SER A 123 -6.30 -2.06 24.24
CA SER A 123 -6.96 -2.33 25.51
C SER A 123 -5.99 -2.32 26.69
N ASP A 124 -4.68 -2.27 26.42
CA ASP A 124 -3.66 -2.38 27.45
C ASP A 124 -3.20 -1.00 27.90
N GLU A 125 -3.39 -0.70 29.19
CA GLU A 125 -2.84 0.48 29.85
C GLU A 125 -1.29 0.51 29.85
N ALA A 126 -0.63 -0.59 29.50
CA ALA A 126 0.82 -0.77 29.52
C ALA A 126 1.55 -0.35 28.22
N GLY A 127 0.88 0.29 27.28
CA GLY A 127 1.50 0.78 26.05
C GLY A 127 0.99 0.03 24.81
N ALA A 128 0.64 0.79 23.79
CA ALA A 128 -0.09 0.36 22.60
C ALA A 128 0.63 -0.66 21.70
N ASP A 129 1.87 -0.99 21.99
CA ASP A 129 2.75 -1.82 21.18
C ASP A 129 3.48 -2.87 22.04
N SER A 130 2.71 -3.66 22.79
CA SER A 130 3.33 -4.83 23.40
C SER A 130 3.90 -5.71 22.26
N SER A 131 5.12 -6.20 22.44
CA SER A 131 5.79 -7.10 21.48
C SER A 131 4.88 -8.27 21.06
N ASP A 132 4.05 -8.76 21.97
CA ASP A 132 3.12 -9.87 21.76
C ASP A 132 1.95 -9.50 20.84
N TRP A 133 1.41 -8.26 20.95
CA TRP A 133 0.36 -7.80 20.05
C TRP A 133 0.89 -7.67 18.62
N LEU A 134 2.08 -7.05 18.45
CA LEU A 134 2.74 -6.93 17.16
C LEU A 134 3.04 -8.30 16.55
N ALA A 135 3.63 -9.23 17.34
CA ALA A 135 3.94 -10.57 16.90
C ALA A 135 2.70 -11.36 16.43
N SER A 136 1.53 -11.10 17.01
CA SER A 136 0.27 -11.74 16.62
C SER A 136 -0.37 -11.15 15.36
N ARG A 137 -0.04 -9.93 14.96
CA ARG A 137 -0.73 -9.17 13.89
C ARG A 137 0.18 -8.74 12.75
N VAL A 138 1.47 -8.58 13.01
CA VAL A 138 2.47 -8.22 12.00
C VAL A 138 3.20 -9.49 11.57
N ARG A 139 3.35 -9.65 10.26
CA ARG A 139 4.07 -10.80 9.68
C ARG A 139 5.26 -10.28 8.87
N PRO A 140 6.40 -10.96 8.92
CA PRO A 140 7.48 -10.66 8.00
C PRO A 140 7.01 -10.90 6.57
N LEU A 141 7.45 -10.05 5.67
CA LEU A 141 7.18 -10.15 4.24
C LEU A 141 8.52 -10.18 3.51
N ASP A 142 8.74 -11.22 2.74
CA ASP A 142 9.92 -11.35 1.90
C ASP A 142 9.85 -10.37 0.73
N GLY A 143 11.00 -9.79 0.38
CA GLY A 143 11.17 -8.92 -0.77
C GLY A 143 12.37 -9.33 -1.61
N MET A 144 12.41 -8.89 -2.84
CA MET A 144 13.49 -9.15 -3.78
C MET A 144 14.35 -7.90 -3.98
N TRP A 145 15.64 -8.01 -3.81
CA TRP A 145 16.58 -6.98 -4.23
C TRP A 145 16.86 -7.12 -5.72
N VAL A 146 16.35 -6.18 -6.50
CA VAL A 146 16.56 -6.12 -7.96
C VAL A 146 17.68 -5.12 -8.26
N ARG A 147 18.75 -5.62 -8.88
CA ARG A 147 19.86 -4.80 -9.35
C ARG A 147 19.72 -4.54 -10.84
N SER A 148 19.69 -3.28 -11.22
CA SER A 148 19.68 -2.83 -12.61
C SER A 148 20.79 -1.82 -12.87
N ARG A 149 20.87 -1.28 -14.09
CA ARG A 149 21.79 -0.18 -14.42
C ARG A 149 21.43 1.11 -13.67
N GLU A 150 20.17 1.27 -13.27
CA GLU A 150 19.65 2.43 -12.52
C GLU A 150 19.88 2.33 -11.00
N GLY A 151 20.40 1.20 -10.53
CA GLY A 151 20.68 0.95 -9.11
C GLY A 151 20.03 -0.31 -8.56
N VAL A 152 19.91 -0.36 -7.23
CA VAL A 152 19.31 -1.48 -6.50
C VAL A 152 17.98 -1.02 -5.90
N ARG A 153 16.93 -1.81 -6.11
CA ARG A 153 15.58 -1.52 -5.59
C ARG A 153 14.97 -2.74 -4.92
N LEU A 154 14.26 -2.51 -3.83
CA LEU A 154 13.41 -3.54 -3.22
C LEU A 154 12.13 -3.67 -4.04
N ALA A 155 11.82 -4.87 -4.49
CA ALA A 155 10.58 -5.21 -5.17
C ALA A 155 9.75 -6.18 -4.32
N LEU A 156 8.44 -5.94 -4.29
CA LEU A 156 7.44 -6.84 -3.73
C LEU A 156 6.50 -7.29 -4.85
N GLY A 157 6.25 -8.57 -4.93
CA GLY A 157 5.36 -9.16 -5.92
C GLY A 157 6.09 -9.56 -7.20
N ILE A 158 5.84 -8.89 -8.32
CA ILE A 158 6.31 -9.32 -9.65
C ILE A 158 7.40 -8.37 -10.15
N VAL A 159 8.46 -8.95 -10.72
CA VAL A 159 9.47 -8.24 -11.50
C VAL A 159 9.34 -8.70 -12.95
N SER A 160 8.95 -7.79 -13.83
CA SER A 160 8.77 -8.07 -15.26
C SER A 160 10.04 -7.72 -16.04
N ILE A 161 10.41 -8.58 -17.00
CA ILE A 161 11.61 -8.42 -17.84
C ILE A 161 11.25 -8.71 -19.29
N GLY A 162 11.79 -7.92 -20.22
CA GLY A 162 11.65 -8.15 -21.66
C GLY A 162 10.23 -7.89 -22.17
N LEU A 163 9.60 -8.87 -22.83
CA LEU A 163 8.28 -8.70 -23.43
C LEU A 163 7.20 -8.31 -22.42
N ASP A 164 7.24 -8.92 -21.25
CA ASP A 164 6.27 -8.64 -20.18
C ASP A 164 6.43 -7.21 -19.62
N GLU A 165 7.67 -6.71 -19.51
CA GLU A 165 7.94 -5.32 -19.16
C GLU A 165 7.33 -4.36 -20.19
N ARG A 166 7.57 -4.63 -21.50
CA ARG A 166 7.04 -3.81 -22.60
C ARG A 166 5.52 -3.83 -22.64
N ALA A 167 4.91 -4.99 -22.42
CA ALA A 167 3.45 -5.14 -22.32
C ALA A 167 2.87 -4.34 -21.16
N ASN A 168 3.54 -4.35 -20.00
CA ASN A 168 3.15 -3.57 -18.82
C ASN A 168 3.20 -2.06 -19.10
N ILE A 169 4.27 -1.56 -19.73
CA ILE A 169 4.39 -0.16 -20.11
C ILE A 169 3.22 0.27 -21.01
N LEU A 170 3.00 -0.47 -22.10
CA LEU A 170 1.93 -0.20 -23.06
C LEU A 170 0.52 -0.29 -22.43
N ALA A 171 0.31 -1.24 -21.52
CA ALA A 171 -0.94 -1.35 -20.77
C ALA A 171 -1.19 -0.15 -19.88
N ASN A 172 -0.14 0.38 -19.24
CA ASN A 172 -0.25 1.56 -18.37
C ASN A 172 -0.47 2.86 -19.14
N GLU A 173 0.09 2.96 -20.35
CA GLU A 173 -0.12 4.10 -21.26
C GLU A 173 -1.49 4.05 -21.95
N SER A 174 -2.14 2.88 -21.98
CA SER A 174 -3.45 2.72 -22.59
C SER A 174 -4.55 3.45 -21.82
N SER A 175 -5.54 3.99 -22.54
CA SER A 175 -6.75 4.57 -21.96
C SER A 175 -7.75 3.54 -21.43
N LEU A 176 -7.46 2.26 -21.56
CA LEU A 176 -8.35 1.17 -21.14
C LEU A 176 -8.45 1.11 -19.61
N THR A 177 -9.67 1.16 -19.10
CA THR A 177 -9.95 1.17 -17.67
C THR A 177 -9.99 -0.23 -17.04
N SER A 178 -10.24 -1.26 -17.84
CA SER A 178 -10.25 -2.67 -17.40
C SER A 178 -8.84 -3.24 -17.39
N GLY A 179 -8.38 -3.74 -16.24
CA GLY A 179 -7.06 -4.36 -16.11
C GLY A 179 -6.80 -5.47 -17.15
N PRO A 180 -7.67 -6.50 -17.27
CA PRO A 180 -7.47 -7.57 -18.24
C PRO A 180 -7.41 -7.09 -19.70
N LEU A 181 -8.24 -6.11 -20.09
CA LEU A 181 -8.22 -5.55 -21.43
C LEU A 181 -6.97 -4.70 -21.70
N ALA A 182 -6.51 -3.92 -20.71
CA ALA A 182 -5.29 -3.13 -20.83
C ALA A 182 -4.06 -4.04 -20.99
N TYR A 183 -3.96 -5.11 -20.19
CA TYR A 183 -2.87 -6.08 -20.32
C TYR A 183 -2.94 -6.88 -21.63
N GLY A 184 -4.12 -7.28 -22.08
CA GLY A 184 -4.31 -7.94 -23.37
C GLY A 184 -3.86 -7.04 -24.53
N TYR A 185 -4.24 -5.77 -24.51
CA TYR A 185 -3.77 -4.77 -25.47
C TYR A 185 -2.25 -4.58 -25.41
N GLY A 186 -1.70 -4.40 -24.21
CA GLY A 186 -0.26 -4.24 -24.01
C GLY A 186 0.55 -5.43 -24.52
N ALA A 187 0.09 -6.66 -24.26
CA ALA A 187 0.73 -7.87 -24.75
C ALA A 187 0.69 -7.96 -26.28
N PHE A 188 -0.46 -7.66 -26.90
CA PHE A 188 -0.59 -7.64 -28.35
C PHE A 188 0.27 -6.56 -29.01
N ALA A 189 0.25 -5.34 -28.45
CA ALA A 189 1.04 -4.23 -28.97
C ALA A 189 2.56 -4.40 -28.75
N ALA A 190 2.97 -5.20 -27.77
CA ALA A 190 4.38 -5.51 -27.53
C ALA A 190 4.94 -6.53 -28.54
N LEU A 191 4.08 -7.28 -29.23
CA LEU A 191 4.45 -8.25 -30.26
C LEU A 191 4.52 -7.64 -31.68
N ALA A 192 3.96 -6.46 -31.87
CA ALA A 192 3.96 -5.73 -33.13
C ALA A 192 5.20 -4.83 -33.26
#